data_1a25b115f2654b82dad9e727369c24ff
#
_entry.id   1a25b115f2654b82dad9e727369c24ff
#
_cell.length_a   1.000
_cell.length_b   1.000
_cell.length_c   1.000
_cell.angle_alpha   90.00
_cell.angle_beta   90.00
_cell.angle_gamma   90.00
#
_symmetry.space_group_name_H-M   'P 1'
#
loop_
_entity.id
_entity.type
_entity.pdbx_description
1 polymer ?
#
loop_
_entity_poly.entity_id
_entity_poly.type
_entity_poly.pdbx_seq_one_letter_code
_entity_poly.pdbx_strand_id
1 'polypeptide(L)'
;MDLASEQLTPMTHMAHNRCFGCGPANETGLRLEFLLSADGTVVSLPTIPDRFEGPHGYLHGGIIATLLDETMSKSLRALGLTAMTRHIEIDYLRPVHSAAPIRLEGRLLQNEGRKHWTEARILSSRGHVLAQAKGLFIEAHLR
;
A
#
# COMPACT_ATOMS: atom_id res chain seq x y z
N MET A 1 12.46 -7.42 11.95
CA MET A 1 11.03 -7.07 12.04
C MET A 1 10.31 -8.20 12.80
N ASP A 2 9.86 -7.93 13.98
CA ASP A 2 9.19 -8.93 14.83
C ASP A 2 7.66 -8.74 14.74
N LEU A 3 7.00 -9.56 13.92
CA LEU A 3 5.55 -9.50 13.73
C LEU A 3 4.79 -9.99 14.95
N ALA A 4 5.42 -10.83 15.80
CA ALA A 4 4.74 -11.40 16.97
C ALA A 4 4.47 -10.37 18.07
N SER A 5 5.24 -9.26 18.11
CA SER A 5 5.04 -8.19 19.09
C SER A 5 4.07 -7.10 18.61
N GLU A 6 3.66 -7.14 17.33
CA GLU A 6 2.76 -6.15 16.76
C GLU A 6 1.31 -6.54 16.95
N GLN A 7 0.49 -5.56 17.37
CA GLN A 7 -0.96 -5.74 17.40
C GLN A 7 -1.54 -5.25 16.07
N LEU A 8 -1.82 -6.19 15.18
CA LEU A 8 -2.35 -5.92 13.85
C LEU A 8 -3.78 -6.43 13.75
N THR A 9 -4.68 -5.53 13.34
CA THR A 9 -6.09 -5.85 13.15
C THR A 9 -6.42 -5.84 11.66
N PRO A 10 -7.00 -6.91 11.11
CA PRO A 10 -7.36 -6.92 9.69
C PRO A 10 -8.33 -5.81 9.31
N MET A 11 -8.06 -5.13 8.20
CA MET A 11 -8.99 -4.21 7.56
C MET A 11 -9.88 -5.02 6.63
N THR A 12 -11.18 -4.72 6.62
CA THR A 12 -12.14 -5.48 5.82
C THR A 12 -12.33 -4.87 4.44
N HIS A 13 -12.63 -5.73 3.47
CA HIS A 13 -13.02 -5.36 2.11
C HIS A 13 -14.41 -5.89 1.83
N MET A 14 -15.16 -5.16 1.02
CA MET A 14 -16.43 -5.68 0.50
C MET A 14 -16.15 -6.79 -0.51
N ALA A 15 -16.90 -7.88 -0.42
CA ALA A 15 -16.68 -9.07 -1.24
C ALA A 15 -16.74 -8.80 -2.75
N HIS A 16 -17.54 -7.81 -3.16
CA HIS A 16 -17.69 -7.43 -4.59
C HIS A 16 -16.69 -6.37 -5.05
N ASN A 17 -15.74 -5.96 -4.21
CA ASN A 17 -14.74 -4.96 -4.55
C ASN A 17 -13.82 -5.50 -5.65
N ARG A 18 -13.73 -4.77 -6.76
CA ARG A 18 -12.92 -5.11 -7.94
C ARG A 18 -11.70 -4.23 -8.12
N CYS A 19 -11.29 -3.51 -7.09
CA CYS A 19 -10.08 -2.68 -7.13
C CYS A 19 -8.87 -3.52 -7.57
N PHE A 20 -8.08 -3.01 -8.48
CA PHE A 20 -6.88 -3.69 -8.95
C PHE A 20 -5.88 -3.94 -7.80
N GLY A 21 -5.76 -3.00 -6.86
CA GLY A 21 -4.83 -3.11 -5.74
C GLY A 21 -5.33 -4.03 -4.64
N CYS A 22 -6.59 -3.91 -4.23
CA CYS A 22 -7.08 -4.57 -3.01
C CYS A 22 -8.38 -5.36 -3.18
N GLY A 23 -8.97 -5.40 -4.38
CA GLY A 23 -10.28 -6.01 -4.58
C GLY A 23 -10.24 -7.53 -4.56
N PRO A 24 -10.90 -8.20 -3.61
CA PRO A 24 -10.95 -9.66 -3.59
C PRO A 24 -11.71 -10.25 -4.79
N ALA A 25 -12.57 -9.46 -5.44
CA ALA A 25 -13.31 -9.90 -6.62
C ALA A 25 -12.53 -9.72 -7.93
N ASN A 26 -11.35 -9.12 -7.91
CA ASN A 26 -10.51 -8.98 -9.10
C ASN A 26 -9.48 -10.10 -9.14
N GLU A 27 -9.76 -11.13 -9.93
CA GLU A 27 -8.93 -12.35 -9.99
C GLU A 27 -7.53 -12.12 -10.55
N THR A 28 -7.34 -11.08 -11.36
CA THR A 28 -6.04 -10.76 -11.97
C THR A 28 -5.35 -9.58 -11.29
N GLY A 29 -5.96 -9.02 -10.26
CA GLY A 29 -5.38 -7.92 -9.48
C GLY A 29 -4.37 -8.38 -8.44
N LEU A 30 -3.88 -7.43 -7.67
CA LEU A 30 -2.88 -7.69 -6.62
C LEU A 30 -3.48 -8.31 -5.37
N ARG A 31 -4.75 -8.08 -5.12
CA ARG A 31 -5.50 -8.66 -3.99
C ARG A 31 -4.81 -8.41 -2.63
N LEU A 32 -4.30 -7.21 -2.46
CA LEU A 32 -3.62 -6.83 -1.22
C LEU A 32 -4.56 -6.89 -0.02
N GLU A 33 -4.07 -7.43 1.07
CA GLU A 33 -4.76 -7.42 2.35
C GLU A 33 -4.02 -6.49 3.29
N PHE A 34 -4.76 -5.66 4.00
CA PHE A 34 -4.19 -4.66 4.88
C PHE A 34 -4.56 -4.93 6.33
N LEU A 35 -3.64 -4.55 7.20
CA LEU A 35 -3.74 -4.67 8.65
C LEU A 35 -3.54 -3.29 9.25
N LEU A 36 -4.25 -2.99 10.33
CA LEU A 36 -4.11 -1.73 11.04
C LEU A 36 -3.38 -1.98 12.35
N SER A 37 -2.29 -1.25 12.56
CA SER A 37 -1.55 -1.33 13.82
C SER A 37 -2.16 -0.40 14.87
N ALA A 38 -1.77 -0.59 16.13
CA ALA A 38 -2.29 0.19 17.25
C ALA A 38 -1.97 1.69 17.13
N ASP A 39 -0.89 2.06 16.46
CA ASP A 39 -0.50 3.45 16.27
C ASP A 39 -1.11 4.12 15.03
N GLY A 40 -1.99 3.41 14.31
CA GLY A 40 -2.64 3.93 13.11
C GLY A 40 -1.90 3.68 11.80
N THR A 41 -0.71 3.07 11.84
CA THR A 41 0.01 2.66 10.63
C THR A 41 -0.73 1.51 9.96
N VAL A 42 -0.95 1.58 8.65
CA VAL A 42 -1.46 0.44 7.89
C VAL A 42 -0.29 -0.37 7.37
N VAL A 43 -0.47 -1.68 7.39
CA VAL A 43 0.58 -2.65 7.04
C VAL A 43 0.00 -3.67 6.08
N SER A 44 0.80 -4.12 5.11
CA SER A 44 0.47 -5.28 4.29
C SER A 44 1.71 -6.15 4.16
N LEU A 45 1.53 -7.46 4.13
CA LEU A 45 2.61 -8.44 4.13
C LEU A 45 2.48 -9.36 2.91
N PRO A 46 2.49 -8.81 1.68
CA PRO A 46 2.25 -9.62 0.50
C PRO A 46 3.50 -10.31 -0.01
N THR A 47 3.26 -11.34 -0.82
CA THR A 47 4.23 -11.90 -1.74
C THR A 47 3.65 -11.68 -3.14
N ILE A 48 4.26 -10.82 -3.92
CA ILE A 48 3.70 -10.42 -5.22
C ILE A 48 4.18 -11.40 -6.29
N PRO A 49 3.26 -12.03 -7.03
CA PRO A 49 3.62 -13.05 -8.02
C PRO A 49 4.41 -12.48 -9.21
N ASP A 50 5.07 -13.39 -9.94
CA ASP A 50 5.93 -13.06 -11.06
C ASP A 50 5.19 -12.47 -12.27
N ARG A 51 3.88 -12.66 -12.37
CA ARG A 51 3.11 -12.04 -13.46
C ARG A 51 3.10 -10.51 -13.40
N PHE A 52 3.59 -9.92 -12.32
CA PHE A 52 3.71 -8.47 -12.14
C PHE A 52 5.15 -7.97 -12.35
N GLU A 53 5.99 -8.78 -12.99
CA GLU A 53 7.38 -8.40 -13.26
C GLU A 53 7.51 -7.35 -14.35
N GLY A 54 8.55 -6.53 -14.24
CA GLY A 54 9.18 -5.81 -15.33
C GLY A 54 10.39 -6.64 -15.79
N PRO A 55 11.65 -6.27 -15.44
CA PRO A 55 12.78 -7.13 -15.68
C PRO A 55 12.61 -8.47 -14.96
N HIS A 56 13.09 -9.56 -15.55
CA HIS A 56 12.94 -10.90 -14.98
C HIS A 56 13.42 -10.96 -13.53
N GLY A 57 12.56 -11.42 -12.65
CA GLY A 57 12.83 -11.56 -11.21
C GLY A 57 12.52 -10.32 -10.37
N TYR A 58 12.14 -9.22 -11.02
CA TYR A 58 11.87 -7.95 -10.32
C TYR A 58 10.50 -7.39 -10.66
N LEU A 59 9.85 -6.79 -9.68
CA LEU A 59 8.56 -6.15 -9.89
C LEU A 59 8.68 -4.95 -10.83
N HIS A 60 7.69 -4.79 -11.68
CA HIS A 60 7.55 -3.63 -12.56
C HIS A 60 7.43 -2.34 -11.75
N GLY A 61 8.09 -1.26 -12.19
CA GLY A 61 8.06 0.03 -11.50
C GLY A 61 6.66 0.59 -11.30
N GLY A 62 5.77 0.40 -12.26
CA GLY A 62 4.36 0.80 -12.13
C GLY A 62 3.60 -0.03 -11.09
N ILE A 63 3.98 -1.30 -10.90
CA ILE A 63 3.41 -2.13 -9.84
C ILE A 63 3.88 -1.65 -8.48
N ILE A 64 5.16 -1.32 -8.36
CA ILE A 64 5.70 -0.71 -7.13
C ILE A 64 4.93 0.57 -6.79
N ALA A 65 4.67 1.41 -7.80
CA ALA A 65 3.86 2.63 -7.62
C ALA A 65 2.45 2.30 -7.14
N THR A 66 1.83 1.25 -7.68
CA THR A 66 0.50 0.79 -7.26
C THR A 66 0.51 0.32 -5.80
N LEU A 67 1.53 -0.43 -5.40
CA LEU A 67 1.67 -0.88 -4.01
C LEU A 67 1.73 0.31 -3.04
N LEU A 68 2.51 1.32 -3.39
CA LEU A 68 2.67 2.52 -2.56
C LEU A 68 1.39 3.36 -2.54
N ASP A 69 0.77 3.57 -3.70
CA ASP A 69 -0.49 4.31 -3.82
C ASP A 69 -1.59 3.67 -2.99
N GLU A 70 -1.76 2.36 -3.14
CA GLU A 70 -2.79 1.62 -2.41
C GLU A 70 -2.56 1.70 -0.89
N THR A 71 -1.32 1.57 -0.46
CA THR A 71 -0.97 1.64 0.96
C THR A 71 -1.28 3.03 1.55
N MET A 72 -0.96 4.10 0.83
CA MET A 72 -1.31 5.46 1.23
C MET A 72 -2.82 5.67 1.28
N SER A 73 -3.53 5.18 0.28
CA SER A 73 -5.00 5.26 0.25
C SER A 73 -5.63 4.55 1.45
N LYS A 74 -5.10 3.40 1.82
CA LYS A 74 -5.59 2.64 2.99
C LYS A 74 -5.36 3.35 4.31
N SER A 75 -4.30 4.15 4.43
CA SER A 75 -4.08 4.94 5.63
C SER A 75 -5.21 5.96 5.86
N LEU A 76 -5.81 6.46 4.80
CA LEU A 76 -6.97 7.35 4.86
C LEU A 76 -8.26 6.55 5.09
N ARG A 77 -8.37 5.41 4.45
CA ARG A 77 -9.52 4.54 4.60
C ARG A 77 -9.68 4.06 6.04
N ALA A 78 -8.57 3.80 6.74
CA ALA A 78 -8.56 3.44 8.15
C ALA A 78 -9.16 4.54 9.04
N LEU A 79 -9.16 5.78 8.57
CA LEU A 79 -9.77 6.92 9.25
C LEU A 79 -11.20 7.20 8.78
N GLY A 80 -11.77 6.32 7.97
CA GLY A 80 -13.12 6.50 7.41
C GLY A 80 -13.20 7.46 6.23
N LEU A 81 -12.05 7.83 5.65
CA LEU A 81 -12.00 8.77 4.53
C LEU A 81 -11.90 8.03 3.21
N THR A 82 -12.55 8.55 2.19
CA THR A 82 -12.37 8.14 0.80
C THR A 82 -11.73 9.30 0.06
N ALA A 83 -10.59 9.04 -0.58
CA ALA A 83 -9.83 10.09 -1.24
C ALA A 83 -9.25 9.60 -2.55
N MET A 84 -9.02 10.54 -3.47
CA MET A 84 -8.44 10.26 -4.78
C MET A 84 -7.00 10.77 -4.81
N THR A 85 -6.13 10.00 -5.41
CA THR A 85 -4.73 10.37 -5.60
C THR A 85 -4.63 11.59 -6.50
N ARG A 86 -3.93 12.62 -6.05
CA ARG A 86 -3.66 13.81 -6.86
C ARG A 86 -2.21 13.92 -7.28
N HIS A 87 -1.29 13.59 -6.39
CA HIS A 87 0.14 13.70 -6.66
C HIS A 87 0.90 12.67 -5.85
N ILE A 88 1.87 12.01 -6.48
CA ILE A 88 2.75 11.05 -5.82
C ILE A 88 4.19 11.32 -6.24
N GLU A 89 5.09 11.28 -5.26
CA GLU A 89 6.53 11.27 -5.46
C GLU A 89 7.07 9.94 -4.97
N ILE A 90 7.84 9.25 -5.80
CA ILE A 90 8.37 7.92 -5.48
C ILE A 90 9.89 7.92 -5.64
N ASP A 91 10.58 7.39 -4.64
CA ASP A 91 12.00 7.05 -4.73
C ASP A 91 12.13 5.53 -4.82
N TYR A 92 12.71 5.06 -5.91
CA TYR A 92 13.03 3.65 -6.13
C TYR A 92 14.47 3.42 -5.68
N LEU A 93 14.65 2.99 -4.43
CA LEU A 93 15.97 2.92 -3.81
C LEU A 93 16.70 1.62 -4.13
N ARG A 94 15.97 0.50 -4.18
CA ARG A 94 16.49 -0.83 -4.49
C ARG A 94 15.45 -1.62 -5.27
N PRO A 95 15.87 -2.56 -6.12
CA PRO A 95 14.91 -3.44 -6.81
C PRO A 95 14.06 -4.23 -5.81
N VAL A 96 12.80 -4.47 -6.17
CA VAL A 96 11.89 -5.31 -5.39
C VAL A 96 11.77 -6.65 -6.10
N HIS A 97 12.21 -7.73 -5.46
CA HIS A 97 12.10 -9.07 -6.03
C HIS A 97 10.65 -9.52 -6.09
N SER A 98 10.26 -10.16 -7.20
CA SER A 98 9.00 -10.87 -7.28
C SER A 98 9.07 -12.15 -6.45
N ALA A 99 7.91 -12.69 -6.05
CA ALA A 99 7.79 -13.94 -5.31
C ALA A 99 8.59 -13.98 -3.99
N ALA A 100 8.95 -12.82 -3.45
CA ALA A 100 9.62 -12.71 -2.17
C ALA A 100 8.74 -11.92 -1.18
N PRO A 101 8.70 -12.29 0.10
CA PRO A 101 7.91 -11.55 1.09
C PRO A 101 8.41 -10.12 1.24
N ILE A 102 7.49 -9.18 1.24
CA ILE A 102 7.76 -7.76 1.49
C ILE A 102 6.78 -7.22 2.53
N ARG A 103 7.11 -6.06 3.06
CA ARG A 103 6.22 -5.34 3.97
C ARG A 103 5.92 -3.97 3.41
N LEU A 104 4.65 -3.63 3.36
CA LEU A 104 4.17 -2.29 3.03
C LEU A 104 3.75 -1.59 4.31
N GLU A 105 4.13 -0.33 4.45
CA GLU A 105 3.72 0.50 5.59
C GLU A 105 3.24 1.85 5.06
N GLY A 106 2.16 2.38 5.64
CA GLY A 106 1.65 3.68 5.25
C GLY A 106 0.96 4.41 6.38
N ARG A 107 0.99 5.74 6.33
CA ARG A 107 0.34 6.57 7.34
C ARG A 107 0.01 7.97 6.82
N LEU A 108 -0.95 8.60 7.48
CA LEU A 108 -1.25 10.01 7.28
C LEU A 108 -0.16 10.85 7.94
N LEU A 109 0.34 11.86 7.22
CA LEU A 109 1.31 12.82 7.75
C LEU A 109 0.63 14.10 8.23
N GLN A 110 -0.29 14.63 7.43
CA GLN A 110 -0.89 15.94 7.65
C GLN A 110 -2.19 16.03 6.89
N ASN A 111 -3.15 16.77 7.42
CA ASN A 111 -4.37 17.10 6.69
C ASN A 111 -4.67 18.59 6.80
N GLU A 112 -5.32 19.11 5.77
CA GLU A 112 -5.78 20.49 5.70
C GLU A 112 -7.03 20.52 4.83
N GLY A 113 -8.18 20.65 5.48
CA GLY A 113 -9.47 20.55 4.79
C GLY A 113 -9.61 19.20 4.10
N ARG A 114 -9.82 19.22 2.77
CA ARG A 114 -9.95 18.01 1.96
C ARG A 114 -8.61 17.45 1.49
N LYS A 115 -7.50 18.10 1.79
CA LYS A 115 -6.16 17.67 1.39
C LYS A 115 -5.55 16.81 2.48
N HIS A 116 -5.02 15.64 2.08
CA HIS A 116 -4.40 14.70 2.99
C HIS A 116 -3.03 14.29 2.44
N TRP A 117 -1.97 14.58 3.18
CA TRP A 117 -0.61 14.17 2.83
C TRP A 117 -0.29 12.87 3.55
N THR A 118 0.18 11.91 2.79
CA THR A 118 0.45 10.55 3.26
C THR A 118 1.85 10.14 2.87
N GLU A 119 2.34 9.09 3.51
CA GLU A 119 3.57 8.43 3.09
C GLU A 119 3.40 6.92 3.14
N ALA A 120 4.20 6.23 2.35
CA ALA A 120 4.29 4.78 2.37
C ALA A 120 5.70 4.33 2.00
N ARG A 121 6.04 3.11 2.40
CA ARG A 121 7.31 2.50 2.03
C ARG A 121 7.16 1.00 1.87
N ILE A 122 8.06 0.45 1.07
CA ILE A 122 8.20 -0.99 0.88
C ILE A 122 9.50 -1.42 1.55
N LEU A 123 9.40 -2.43 2.40
CA LEU A 123 10.56 -2.98 3.12
C LEU A 123 10.78 -4.43 2.70
N SER A 124 12.04 -4.82 2.60
CA SER A 124 12.40 -6.24 2.44
C SER A 124 12.18 -6.99 3.75
N SER A 125 12.24 -8.32 3.70
CA SER A 125 12.15 -9.16 4.89
C SER A 125 13.27 -8.88 5.91
N ARG A 126 14.35 -8.23 5.48
CA ARG A 126 15.46 -7.81 6.35
C ARG A 126 15.30 -6.38 6.87
N GLY A 127 14.20 -5.70 6.52
CA GLY A 127 13.93 -4.35 6.97
C GLY A 127 14.60 -3.25 6.16
N HIS A 128 15.18 -3.57 4.99
CA HIS A 128 15.71 -2.54 4.09
C HIS A 128 14.58 -1.82 3.36
N VAL A 129 14.63 -0.50 3.30
CA VAL A 129 13.68 0.28 2.52
C VAL A 129 14.02 0.14 1.04
N LEU A 130 13.10 -0.46 0.28
CA LEU A 130 13.28 -0.71 -1.15
C LEU A 130 12.73 0.43 -1.99
N ALA A 131 11.61 1.01 -1.57
CA ALA A 131 10.98 2.15 -2.20
C ALA A 131 10.19 2.93 -1.16
N GLN A 132 10.02 4.21 -1.41
CA GLN A 132 9.24 5.07 -0.54
C GLN A 132 8.50 6.12 -1.35
N ALA A 133 7.39 6.62 -0.81
CA ALA A 133 6.56 7.59 -1.49
C ALA A 133 5.94 8.57 -0.52
N LYS A 134 5.67 9.77 -1.04
CA LYS A 134 4.78 10.75 -0.41
C LYS A 134 3.68 11.07 -1.41
N GLY A 135 2.46 11.21 -0.92
CA GLY A 135 1.32 11.46 -1.78
C GLY A 135 0.38 12.50 -1.20
N LEU A 136 -0.20 13.29 -2.10
CA LEU A 136 -1.31 14.17 -1.79
C LEU A 136 -2.59 13.54 -2.32
N PHE A 137 -3.55 13.39 -1.43
CA PHE A 137 -4.87 12.83 -1.73
C PHE A 137 -5.93 13.89 -1.47
N ILE A 138 -6.96 13.92 -2.28
CA ILE A 138 -8.09 14.83 -2.12
C ILE A 138 -9.30 14.02 -1.70
N GLU A 139 -9.87 14.37 -0.56
CA GLU A 139 -11.09 13.72 -0.05
C GLU A 139 -12.22 13.87 -1.06
N ALA A 140 -12.90 12.77 -1.31
CA ALA A 140 -13.97 12.69 -2.30
C ALA A 140 -15.20 12.00 -1.72
N HIS A 141 -16.37 12.43 -2.18
CA HIS A 141 -17.63 11.77 -1.91
C HIS A 141 -18.03 11.02 -3.17
N LEU A 142 -17.69 9.73 -3.22
CA LEU A 142 -18.02 8.88 -4.37
C LEU A 142 -19.46 8.39 -4.24
N ARG A 143 -20.16 8.42 -5.37
CA ARG A 143 -21.54 7.91 -5.47
C ARG A 143 -21.56 6.46 -5.94
#